data_09e2a624d6b0bfa55e8625020ffe65fa
#
_entry.id   09e2a624d6b0bfa55e8625020ffe65fa
#
_cell.length_a   1.000
_cell.length_b   1.000
_cell.length_c   1.000
_cell.angle_alpha   90.00
_cell.angle_beta   90.00
_cell.angle_gamma   90.00
#
_symmetry.space_group_name_H-M   'P 1'
#
loop_
_entity.id
_entity.type
_entity.pdbx_description
1 polymer ?
#
loop_
_entity_poly.entity_id
_entity_poly.type
_entity_poly.pdbx_seq_one_letter_code
_entity_poly.pdbx_strand_id
1 'polypeptide(L)'
;VTTPGTIVPEGDGHWRAGVLIDSYPDDLPESHNPCAVGTMRVKAVGGEPPQPEFSSFTVVYPFSCSGIGLGNEAGAERARSRVRQAFVATEGYQVERELAFGVTDSDRPHFTKPGLATYPAGINAAIGPREAVALLENAIGATAHDGMIHVDSGTFIAMAAWNLIETDGTRAYTARGTTVIIGDGYLPASGQQPGTALTADEGYAWATGPVRLTRDEVEVLGPTAQVIDTNTNDVTFRAERNYIAYWDTALLAGVRVDRSATP
;
A
#
# COMPACT_ATOMS: atom_id res chain seq x y z
N VAL A 1 -0.31 -12.42 0.92
CA VAL A 1 -1.13 -11.40 1.58
C VAL A 1 -2.38 -11.19 0.72
N THR A 2 -3.54 -11.67 1.16
CA THR A 2 -4.80 -11.37 0.50
C THR A 2 -5.30 -10.05 1.06
N THR A 3 -5.08 -8.97 0.33
CA THR A 3 -5.67 -7.67 0.66
C THR A 3 -7.20 -7.80 0.59
N PRO A 4 -7.95 -7.53 1.68
CA PRO A 4 -9.40 -7.53 1.61
C PRO A 4 -9.84 -6.44 0.63
N GLY A 5 -10.57 -6.80 -0.40
CA GLY A 5 -11.10 -5.83 -1.36
C GLY A 5 -10.48 -5.89 -2.75
N THR A 6 -9.77 -6.95 -3.11
CA THR A 6 -9.30 -7.13 -4.50
C THR A 6 -10.52 -7.31 -5.40
N ILE A 7 -10.86 -6.28 -6.17
CA ILE A 7 -11.81 -6.40 -7.28
C ILE A 7 -10.97 -6.67 -8.52
N VAL A 8 -11.12 -7.86 -9.08
CA VAL A 8 -10.58 -8.17 -10.40
C VAL A 8 -11.62 -7.68 -11.41
N PRO A 9 -11.35 -6.68 -12.23
CA PRO A 9 -12.28 -6.30 -13.29
C PRO A 9 -12.33 -7.42 -14.32
N GLU A 10 -13.52 -7.84 -14.70
CA GLU A 10 -13.72 -8.61 -15.91
C GLU A 10 -13.52 -7.65 -17.11
N GLY A 11 -12.45 -7.86 -17.89
CA GLY A 11 -12.25 -7.16 -19.16
C GLY A 11 -10.78 -6.99 -19.53
N ASP A 12 -10.49 -7.09 -20.80
CA ASP A 12 -9.19 -7.01 -21.48
C ASP A 12 -8.50 -5.62 -21.39
N GLY A 13 -8.55 -4.97 -20.24
CA GLY A 13 -8.03 -3.64 -20.05
C GLY A 13 -6.60 -3.62 -19.54
N HIS A 14 -5.64 -3.42 -20.41
CA HIS A 14 -4.36 -2.87 -19.98
C HIS A 14 -4.60 -1.47 -19.42
N TRP A 15 -4.55 -1.33 -18.12
CA TRP A 15 -4.75 -0.07 -17.38
C TRP A 15 -3.55 0.88 -17.57
N ARG A 16 -3.30 1.30 -18.80
CA ARG A 16 -2.19 2.20 -19.11
C ARG A 16 -2.47 3.67 -18.78
N ALA A 17 -3.73 4.02 -18.60
CA ALA A 17 -4.16 5.41 -18.44
C ALA A 17 -4.37 5.85 -16.98
N GLY A 18 -4.30 4.92 -16.00
CA GLY A 18 -4.59 5.25 -14.61
C GLY A 18 -6.09 5.27 -14.25
N VAL A 19 -6.40 5.61 -13.03
CA VAL A 19 -7.76 5.77 -12.50
C VAL A 19 -7.86 7.12 -11.82
N LEU A 20 -8.87 7.90 -12.19
CA LEU A 20 -9.25 9.11 -11.47
C LEU A 20 -10.29 8.72 -10.42
N ILE A 21 -10.09 9.16 -9.19
CA ILE A 21 -11.01 8.89 -8.08
C ILE A 21 -11.52 10.20 -7.54
N ASP A 22 -12.84 10.31 -7.51
CA ASP A 22 -13.50 11.42 -6.82
C ASP A 22 -13.41 11.15 -5.31
N SER A 23 -12.69 12.01 -4.60
CA SER A 23 -12.67 11.97 -3.14
C SER A 23 -14.02 12.40 -2.60
N TYR A 24 -14.47 11.76 -1.51
CA TYR A 24 -15.63 12.26 -0.80
C TYR A 24 -15.34 13.65 -0.23
N PRO A 25 -16.31 14.56 -0.20
CA PRO A 25 -16.11 15.86 0.40
C PRO A 25 -15.72 15.71 1.88
N ASP A 26 -14.69 16.46 2.30
CA ASP A 26 -14.18 16.46 3.69
C ASP A 26 -15.17 17.01 4.73
N ASP A 27 -16.30 17.53 4.27
CA ASP A 27 -17.31 18.11 5.13
C ASP A 27 -18.20 17.01 5.74
N LEU A 28 -18.02 16.77 7.02
CA LEU A 28 -19.03 16.05 7.82
C LEU A 28 -20.36 16.80 7.69
N PRO A 29 -21.51 16.07 7.58
CA PRO A 29 -22.81 16.71 7.56
C PRO A 29 -22.99 17.54 8.83
N GLU A 30 -23.11 18.85 8.67
CA GLU A 30 -23.44 19.72 9.80
C GLU A 30 -24.78 19.29 10.40
N SER A 31 -24.84 19.10 11.72
CA SER A 31 -26.09 18.84 12.40
C SER A 31 -26.99 20.08 12.28
N HIS A 32 -28.02 19.98 11.46
CA HIS A 32 -29.00 21.04 11.35
C HIS A 32 -30.01 20.94 12.50
N ASN A 33 -30.18 22.06 13.20
CA ASN A 33 -31.36 22.25 14.02
C ASN A 33 -32.56 22.42 13.06
N PRO A 34 -33.52 21.46 12.99
CA PRO A 34 -34.61 21.53 12.04
C PRO A 34 -35.58 22.70 12.31
N CYS A 35 -35.45 23.40 13.42
CA CYS A 35 -36.22 24.58 13.78
C CYS A 35 -35.48 25.90 13.61
N ALA A 36 -34.21 25.89 13.15
CA ALA A 36 -33.51 27.12 12.85
C ALA A 36 -33.98 27.63 11.47
N VAL A 37 -34.42 28.85 11.40
CA VAL A 37 -34.66 29.55 10.13
C VAL A 37 -33.31 29.67 9.43
N GLY A 38 -33.03 28.77 8.50
CA GLY A 38 -31.75 28.67 7.83
C GLY A 38 -31.46 29.92 6.99
N THR A 39 -30.36 30.57 7.26
CA THR A 39 -29.73 31.44 6.26
C THR A 39 -29.31 30.55 5.11
N MET A 40 -29.83 30.77 3.90
CA MET A 40 -29.33 30.13 2.69
C MET A 40 -27.83 30.36 2.60
N ARG A 41 -27.03 29.31 2.83
CA ARG A 41 -25.61 29.35 2.47
C ARG A 41 -25.54 29.13 0.97
N VAL A 42 -25.07 30.11 0.23
CA VAL A 42 -24.64 29.92 -1.14
C VAL A 42 -23.37 29.06 -1.04
N LYS A 43 -23.49 27.81 -1.43
CA LYS A 43 -22.31 26.95 -1.61
C LYS A 43 -21.38 27.69 -2.58
N ALA A 44 -20.24 28.15 -2.12
CA ALA A 44 -19.23 28.67 -3.01
C ALA A 44 -18.88 27.51 -3.94
N VAL A 45 -19.14 27.65 -5.23
CA VAL A 45 -18.62 26.74 -6.25
C VAL A 45 -17.14 27.09 -6.36
N GLY A 46 -16.37 26.66 -5.35
CA GLY A 46 -14.93 26.59 -5.47
C GLY A 46 -14.62 25.56 -6.55
N GLY A 47 -13.63 25.83 -7.38
CA GLY A 47 -13.16 24.86 -8.34
C GLY A 47 -12.85 23.57 -7.59
N GLU A 48 -13.30 22.44 -8.15
CA GLU A 48 -13.00 21.13 -7.60
C GLU A 48 -11.49 20.99 -7.38
N PRO A 49 -11.03 20.61 -6.19
CA PRO A 49 -9.61 20.42 -5.97
C PRO A 49 -9.07 19.39 -6.96
N PRO A 50 -7.86 19.56 -7.51
CA PRO A 50 -7.30 18.62 -8.44
C PRO A 50 -7.28 17.23 -7.81
N GLN A 51 -7.98 16.29 -8.42
CA GLN A 51 -8.02 14.90 -7.97
C GLN A 51 -6.66 14.25 -8.24
N PRO A 52 -6.12 13.48 -7.30
CA PRO A 52 -4.89 12.76 -7.53
C PRO A 52 -5.10 11.65 -8.56
N GLU A 53 -4.23 11.61 -9.57
CA GLU A 53 -4.24 10.57 -10.58
C GLU A 53 -3.43 9.35 -10.11
N PHE A 54 -4.07 8.18 -10.08
CA PHE A 54 -3.42 6.92 -9.77
C PHE A 54 -3.02 6.22 -11.06
N SER A 55 -1.73 6.22 -11.37
CA SER A 55 -1.17 5.51 -12.51
C SER A 55 -0.87 4.04 -12.19
N SER A 56 -0.79 3.20 -13.23
CA SER A 56 -0.35 1.81 -13.09
C SER A 56 1.15 1.72 -12.78
N PHE A 57 1.53 0.62 -12.13
CA PHE A 57 2.92 0.24 -11.93
C PHE A 57 3.13 -1.23 -12.23
N THR A 58 4.35 -1.60 -12.61
CA THR A 58 4.70 -2.97 -12.93
C THR A 58 5.65 -3.53 -11.88
N VAL A 59 5.28 -4.64 -11.26
CA VAL A 59 6.22 -5.41 -10.43
C VAL A 59 6.93 -6.41 -11.32
N VAL A 60 8.25 -6.48 -11.20
CA VAL A 60 9.12 -7.32 -12.03
C VAL A 60 10.01 -8.18 -11.15
N TYR A 61 10.09 -9.46 -11.46
CA TYR A 61 11.03 -10.40 -10.84
C TYR A 61 11.95 -10.99 -11.91
N PRO A 62 13.20 -10.55 -12.01
CA PRO A 62 14.20 -11.13 -12.89
C PRO A 62 14.78 -12.41 -12.25
N PHE A 63 15.02 -13.43 -13.06
CA PHE A 63 15.64 -14.67 -12.66
C PHE A 63 16.62 -15.13 -13.71
N SER A 64 17.88 -15.27 -13.35
CA SER A 64 18.92 -15.78 -14.24
C SER A 64 19.32 -17.19 -13.83
N CYS A 65 19.50 -18.06 -14.81
CA CYS A 65 19.99 -19.41 -14.58
C CYS A 65 20.96 -19.82 -15.69
N SER A 66 21.89 -20.73 -15.37
CA SER A 66 22.81 -21.26 -16.37
C SER A 66 22.06 -22.00 -17.48
N GLY A 67 22.39 -21.68 -18.73
CA GLY A 67 21.78 -22.24 -19.93
C GLY A 67 21.96 -23.75 -20.08
N ILE A 68 22.92 -24.35 -19.35
CA ILE A 68 23.23 -25.80 -19.43
C ILE A 68 22.02 -26.67 -19.06
N GLY A 69 21.15 -26.19 -18.16
CA GLY A 69 19.93 -26.92 -17.76
C GLY A 69 18.72 -26.71 -18.67
N LEU A 70 18.82 -25.81 -19.66
CA LEU A 70 17.70 -25.37 -20.50
C LEU A 70 17.70 -26.01 -21.89
N GLY A 71 18.57 -26.98 -22.15
CA GLY A 71 18.75 -27.61 -23.46
C GLY A 71 17.52 -28.37 -24.02
N ASN A 72 16.41 -28.35 -23.28
CA ASN A 72 15.13 -28.91 -23.73
C ASN A 72 13.94 -28.10 -23.19
N GLU A 73 12.79 -28.28 -23.81
CA GLU A 73 11.53 -27.61 -23.44
C GLU A 73 11.12 -27.84 -21.98
N ALA A 74 11.35 -29.02 -21.43
CA ALA A 74 11.05 -29.36 -20.04
C ALA A 74 11.92 -28.57 -19.04
N GLY A 75 13.16 -28.24 -19.41
CA GLY A 75 14.05 -27.37 -18.61
C GLY A 75 13.57 -25.93 -18.61
N ALA A 76 13.20 -25.41 -19.75
CA ALA A 76 12.64 -24.06 -19.90
C ALA A 76 11.32 -23.90 -19.13
N GLU A 77 10.44 -24.90 -19.19
CA GLU A 77 9.17 -24.85 -18.47
C GLU A 77 9.35 -24.91 -16.95
N ARG A 78 10.28 -25.71 -16.46
CA ARG A 78 10.65 -25.69 -15.03
C ARG A 78 11.18 -24.33 -14.59
N ALA A 79 11.99 -23.67 -15.42
CA ALA A 79 12.48 -22.32 -15.12
C ALA A 79 11.33 -21.30 -15.08
N ARG A 80 10.41 -21.30 -16.03
CA ARG A 80 9.21 -20.46 -16.04
C ARG A 80 8.35 -20.67 -14.79
N SER A 81 8.12 -21.94 -14.42
CA SER A 81 7.35 -22.27 -13.23
C SER A 81 8.01 -21.73 -11.96
N ARG A 82 9.34 -21.86 -11.82
CA ARG A 82 10.10 -21.31 -10.68
C ARG A 82 10.02 -19.80 -10.60
N VAL A 83 10.19 -19.13 -11.72
CA VAL A 83 10.09 -17.65 -11.79
C VAL A 83 8.71 -17.19 -11.38
N ARG A 84 7.66 -17.82 -11.88
CA ARG A 84 6.27 -17.53 -11.51
C ARG A 84 6.03 -17.74 -10.00
N GLN A 85 6.51 -18.86 -9.44
CA GLN A 85 6.37 -19.14 -8.01
C GLN A 85 7.10 -18.11 -7.15
N ALA A 86 8.35 -17.78 -7.50
CA ALA A 86 9.13 -16.78 -6.78
C ALA A 86 8.49 -15.38 -6.86
N PHE A 87 7.99 -15.01 -8.04
CA PHE A 87 7.25 -13.77 -8.24
C PHE A 87 6.04 -13.70 -7.30
N VAL A 88 5.16 -14.70 -7.32
CA VAL A 88 3.94 -14.74 -6.48
C VAL A 88 4.28 -14.71 -4.98
N ALA A 89 5.41 -15.29 -4.59
CA ALA A 89 5.86 -15.27 -3.19
C ALA A 89 6.35 -13.88 -2.72
N THR A 90 6.83 -13.03 -3.64
CA THR A 90 7.47 -11.75 -3.31
C THR A 90 6.69 -10.53 -3.77
N GLU A 91 5.69 -10.69 -4.65
CA GLU A 91 4.94 -9.57 -5.23
C GLU A 91 4.26 -8.70 -4.17
N GLY A 92 3.71 -9.29 -3.10
CA GLY A 92 3.03 -8.57 -2.04
C GLY A 92 3.92 -7.52 -1.39
N TYR A 93 5.15 -7.89 -1.06
CA TYR A 93 6.15 -6.98 -0.48
C TYR A 93 6.44 -5.78 -1.40
N GLN A 94 6.55 -6.01 -2.72
CA GLN A 94 6.83 -4.93 -3.66
C GLN A 94 5.62 -3.99 -3.83
N VAL A 95 4.41 -4.54 -3.85
CA VAL A 95 3.16 -3.76 -3.90
C VAL A 95 3.03 -2.88 -2.66
N GLU A 96 3.28 -3.43 -1.48
CA GLU A 96 3.24 -2.68 -0.21
C GLU A 96 4.26 -1.54 -0.20
N ARG A 97 5.48 -1.79 -0.69
CA ARG A 97 6.51 -0.75 -0.83
C ARG A 97 6.10 0.35 -1.80
N GLU A 98 5.46 -0.02 -2.88
CA GLU A 98 4.98 0.95 -3.87
C GLU A 98 3.86 1.81 -3.30
N LEU A 99 2.91 1.22 -2.56
CA LEU A 99 1.86 1.93 -1.85
C LEU A 99 2.42 2.91 -0.81
N ALA A 100 3.40 2.44 -0.03
CA ALA A 100 3.94 3.25 1.05
C ALA A 100 4.88 4.35 0.57
N PHE A 101 5.74 4.07 -0.43
CA PHE A 101 6.90 4.91 -0.73
C PHE A 101 7.02 5.37 -2.19
N GLY A 102 6.16 4.91 -3.11
CA GLY A 102 6.24 5.30 -4.53
C GLY A 102 7.60 5.00 -5.13
N VAL A 103 8.11 3.76 -4.95
CA VAL A 103 9.50 3.39 -5.28
C VAL A 103 9.82 3.54 -6.77
N THR A 104 8.84 3.24 -7.64
CA THR A 104 9.02 3.31 -9.10
C THR A 104 8.68 4.68 -9.65
N ASP A 105 7.77 5.41 -8.99
CA ASP A 105 7.32 6.74 -9.41
C ASP A 105 6.86 7.54 -8.19
N SER A 106 7.67 8.51 -7.76
CA SER A 106 7.38 9.39 -6.63
C SER A 106 6.28 10.42 -6.90
N ASP A 107 5.89 10.61 -8.16
CA ASP A 107 4.82 11.53 -8.51
C ASP A 107 3.44 10.92 -8.32
N ARG A 108 3.37 9.62 -8.28
CA ARG A 108 2.15 8.88 -7.96
C ARG A 108 1.74 9.07 -6.49
N PRO A 109 0.43 9.03 -6.15
CA PRO A 109 0.00 8.98 -4.77
C PRO A 109 0.59 7.77 -4.03
N HIS A 110 1.24 8.02 -2.90
CA HIS A 110 1.75 7.01 -1.97
C HIS A 110 1.70 7.55 -0.54
N PHE A 111 1.79 6.69 0.47
CA PHE A 111 1.54 7.09 1.88
C PHE A 111 2.53 8.14 2.40
N THR A 112 3.74 8.16 1.90
CA THR A 112 4.76 9.13 2.31
C THR A 112 4.85 10.35 1.40
N LYS A 113 3.97 10.49 0.39
CA LYS A 113 4.01 11.62 -0.55
C LYS A 113 3.82 12.94 0.19
N PRO A 114 4.74 13.90 0.02
CA PRO A 114 4.60 15.21 0.66
C PRO A 114 3.28 15.90 0.28
N GLY A 115 2.58 16.41 1.29
CA GLY A 115 1.31 17.13 1.09
C GLY A 115 0.06 16.24 1.00
N LEU A 116 0.19 14.91 0.94
CA LEU A 116 -0.96 14.00 1.04
C LEU A 116 -1.17 13.51 2.48
N ALA A 117 -0.12 13.03 3.14
CA ALA A 117 -0.23 12.48 4.49
C ALA A 117 -0.27 13.58 5.56
N THR A 118 -1.14 13.42 6.54
CA THR A 118 -1.11 14.15 7.80
C THR A 118 -0.33 13.35 8.85
N TYR A 119 0.34 14.06 9.78
CA TYR A 119 1.11 13.42 10.86
C TYR A 119 0.61 13.96 12.20
N PRO A 120 -0.44 13.35 12.80
CA PRO A 120 -1.09 13.88 14.01
C PRO A 120 -0.16 14.08 15.20
N ALA A 121 0.86 13.23 15.37
CA ALA A 121 1.87 13.36 16.40
C ALA A 121 3.10 14.19 15.96
N GLY A 122 3.17 14.59 14.69
CA GLY A 122 4.35 15.17 14.04
C GLY A 122 5.22 14.10 13.36
N ILE A 123 5.85 14.49 12.24
CA ILE A 123 6.56 13.57 11.33
C ILE A 123 7.77 12.86 11.97
N ASN A 124 8.37 13.45 13.00
CA ASN A 124 9.56 12.93 13.69
C ASN A 124 9.28 12.40 15.10
N ALA A 125 8.05 12.51 15.60
CA ALA A 125 7.72 12.09 16.95
C ALA A 125 7.38 10.58 16.95
N ALA A 126 8.21 9.78 17.59
CA ALA A 126 7.89 8.39 17.88
C ALA A 126 6.99 8.34 19.14
N ILE A 127 5.85 7.69 19.02
CA ILE A 127 4.85 7.56 20.09
C ILE A 127 4.58 6.09 20.40
N GLY A 128 4.10 5.79 21.60
CA GLY A 128 3.80 4.42 21.98
C GLY A 128 2.62 3.83 21.16
N PRO A 129 2.54 2.48 21.07
CA PRO A 129 1.53 1.80 20.24
C PRO A 129 0.08 2.20 20.58
N ARG A 130 -0.23 2.43 21.84
CA ARG A 130 -1.57 2.83 22.29
C ARG A 130 -1.98 4.21 21.76
N GLU A 131 -1.07 5.18 21.86
CA GLU A 131 -1.30 6.51 21.34
C GLU A 131 -1.40 6.50 19.82
N ALA A 132 -0.55 5.72 19.16
CA ALA A 132 -0.57 5.55 17.71
C ALA A 132 -1.92 5.07 17.20
N VAL A 133 -2.46 3.98 17.77
CA VAL A 133 -3.80 3.47 17.41
C VAL A 133 -4.88 4.52 17.67
N ALA A 134 -4.82 5.21 18.83
CA ALA A 134 -5.82 6.24 19.16
C ALA A 134 -5.84 7.39 18.14
N LEU A 135 -4.66 7.88 17.71
CA LEU A 135 -4.57 8.95 16.72
C LEU A 135 -5.04 8.50 15.34
N LEU A 136 -4.70 7.29 14.91
CA LEU A 136 -5.15 6.75 13.61
C LEU A 136 -6.66 6.51 13.60
N GLU A 137 -7.22 5.96 14.67
CA GLU A 137 -8.67 5.77 14.82
C GLU A 137 -9.42 7.11 14.85
N ASN A 138 -8.84 8.15 15.47
CA ASN A 138 -9.41 9.49 15.44
C ASN A 138 -9.39 10.07 14.02
N ALA A 139 -8.30 9.88 13.28
CA ALA A 139 -8.21 10.32 11.88
C ALA A 139 -9.28 9.63 11.00
N ILE A 140 -9.46 8.32 11.15
CA ILE A 140 -10.53 7.56 10.47
C ILE A 140 -11.91 8.10 10.86
N GLY A 141 -12.14 8.29 12.16
CA GLY A 141 -13.42 8.81 12.66
C GLY A 141 -13.76 10.22 12.20
N ALA A 142 -12.74 11.06 11.99
CA ALA A 142 -12.93 12.45 11.53
C ALA A 142 -13.39 12.56 10.07
N THR A 143 -13.06 11.57 9.24
CA THR A 143 -13.47 11.55 7.83
C THR A 143 -14.79 10.82 7.58
N ALA A 144 -15.39 10.19 8.62
CA ALA A 144 -16.58 9.35 8.54
C ALA A 144 -16.48 8.22 7.48
N HIS A 145 -15.28 7.80 7.13
CA HIS A 145 -15.02 6.71 6.21
C HIS A 145 -14.75 5.39 6.94
N ASP A 146 -15.01 4.30 6.24
CA ASP A 146 -14.39 3.02 6.60
C ASP A 146 -12.89 3.15 6.37
N GLY A 147 -12.09 2.89 7.41
CA GLY A 147 -10.65 3.02 7.35
C GLY A 147 -9.93 1.68 7.44
N MET A 148 -8.66 1.72 7.07
CA MET A 148 -7.71 0.63 7.25
C MET A 148 -6.45 1.16 7.91
N ILE A 149 -5.83 0.35 8.76
CA ILE A 149 -4.51 0.67 9.36
C ILE A 149 -3.47 -0.27 8.74
N HIS A 150 -2.43 0.29 8.15
CA HIS A 150 -1.33 -0.45 7.52
C HIS A 150 -0.10 -0.39 8.42
N VAL A 151 0.48 -1.55 8.72
CA VAL A 151 1.64 -1.68 9.61
C VAL A 151 2.62 -2.73 9.11
N ASP A 152 3.89 -2.60 9.45
CA ASP A 152 4.85 -3.69 9.34
C ASP A 152 4.69 -4.72 10.47
N SER A 153 5.27 -5.91 10.30
CA SER A 153 5.18 -7.01 11.27
C SER A 153 5.68 -6.64 12.67
N GLY A 154 6.75 -5.84 12.78
CA GLY A 154 7.30 -5.42 14.08
C GLY A 154 6.34 -4.47 14.81
N THR A 155 5.78 -3.51 14.11
CA THR A 155 4.77 -2.58 14.65
C THR A 155 3.49 -3.32 15.03
N PHE A 156 3.05 -4.29 14.21
CA PHE A 156 1.93 -5.16 14.56
C PHE A 156 2.16 -5.91 15.88
N ILE A 157 3.33 -6.54 16.06
CA ILE A 157 3.67 -7.27 17.28
C ILE A 157 3.64 -6.34 18.50
N ALA A 158 4.19 -5.12 18.37
CA ALA A 158 4.15 -4.13 19.43
C ALA A 158 2.70 -3.75 19.80
N MET A 159 1.84 -3.49 18.82
CA MET A 159 0.41 -3.19 19.05
C MET A 159 -0.33 -4.38 19.69
N ALA A 160 -0.04 -5.60 19.25
CA ALA A 160 -0.64 -6.81 19.82
C ALA A 160 -0.24 -7.03 21.28
N ALA A 161 1.01 -6.73 21.65
CA ALA A 161 1.48 -6.81 23.03
C ALA A 161 0.71 -5.88 23.99
N TRP A 162 0.17 -4.79 23.48
CA TRP A 162 -0.69 -3.87 24.20
C TRP A 162 -2.19 -4.26 24.16
N ASN A 163 -2.54 -5.43 23.62
CA ASN A 163 -3.93 -5.88 23.41
C ASN A 163 -4.78 -4.88 22.60
N LEU A 164 -4.18 -4.20 21.63
CA LEU A 164 -4.87 -3.22 20.77
C LEU A 164 -5.44 -3.86 19.52
N ILE A 165 -5.00 -5.07 19.20
CA ILE A 165 -5.36 -5.80 17.99
C ILE A 165 -5.98 -7.14 18.38
N GLU A 166 -7.11 -7.42 17.76
CA GLU A 166 -7.79 -8.72 17.80
C GLU A 166 -7.56 -9.43 16.45
N THR A 167 -7.46 -10.76 16.50
CA THR A 167 -7.27 -11.56 15.29
C THR A 167 -8.41 -12.57 15.13
N ASP A 168 -8.95 -12.68 13.93
CA ASP A 168 -9.92 -13.71 13.53
C ASP A 168 -9.37 -14.45 12.29
N GLY A 169 -8.80 -15.60 12.51
CA GLY A 169 -8.08 -16.37 11.48
C GLY A 169 -6.90 -15.58 10.90
N THR A 170 -7.00 -15.17 9.64
CA THR A 170 -5.95 -14.40 8.94
C THR A 170 -6.19 -12.90 8.96
N ARG A 171 -7.23 -12.44 9.61
CA ARG A 171 -7.61 -11.03 9.67
C ARG A 171 -7.26 -10.44 11.02
N ALA A 172 -6.86 -9.18 11.02
CA ALA A 172 -6.55 -8.42 12.22
C ALA A 172 -7.40 -7.15 12.26
N TYR A 173 -7.85 -6.77 13.44
CA TYR A 173 -8.73 -5.63 13.67
C TYR A 173 -8.32 -4.91 14.94
N THR A 174 -8.55 -3.61 15.01
CA THR A 174 -8.53 -2.87 16.27
C THR A 174 -9.78 -3.21 17.09
N ALA A 175 -9.79 -2.81 18.36
CA ALA A 175 -10.97 -2.96 19.24
C ALA A 175 -12.24 -2.23 18.70
N ARG A 176 -12.10 -1.27 17.79
CA ARG A 176 -13.22 -0.64 17.09
C ARG A 176 -13.69 -1.38 15.84
N GLY A 177 -12.99 -2.43 15.45
CA GLY A 177 -13.27 -3.18 14.23
C GLY A 177 -12.58 -2.65 12.97
N THR A 178 -11.70 -1.66 13.10
CA THR A 178 -10.90 -1.17 11.95
C THR A 178 -9.94 -2.25 11.48
N THR A 179 -9.95 -2.56 10.20
CA THR A 179 -9.07 -3.58 9.61
C THR A 179 -7.61 -3.16 9.70
N VAL A 180 -6.76 -4.08 10.17
CA VAL A 180 -5.31 -3.89 10.21
C VAL A 180 -4.65 -4.76 9.13
N ILE A 181 -3.93 -4.11 8.22
CA ILE A 181 -3.19 -4.74 7.13
C ILE A 181 -1.72 -4.85 7.55
N ILE A 182 -1.21 -6.07 7.54
CA ILE A 182 0.16 -6.35 7.97
C ILE A 182 0.99 -6.67 6.74
N GLY A 183 2.11 -5.96 6.58
CA GLY A 183 3.01 -6.20 5.46
C GLY A 183 4.40 -5.61 5.67
N ASP A 184 5.44 -6.39 5.43
CA ASP A 184 6.82 -5.96 5.65
C ASP A 184 7.30 -4.92 4.62
N GLY A 185 6.58 -4.75 3.53
CA GLY A 185 6.81 -3.68 2.56
C GLY A 185 6.49 -2.28 3.09
N TYR A 186 5.73 -2.15 4.18
CA TYR A 186 5.46 -0.87 4.84
C TYR A 186 6.65 -0.36 5.69
N LEU A 187 7.70 -1.17 5.88
CA LEU A 187 8.92 -0.72 6.53
C LEU A 187 9.82 -0.01 5.50
N PRO A 188 10.17 1.29 5.72
CA PRO A 188 10.97 2.03 4.76
C PRO A 188 12.40 1.51 4.68
N ALA A 189 12.94 1.43 3.48
CA ALA A 189 14.38 1.32 3.28
C ALA A 189 15.05 2.68 3.61
N SER A 190 16.37 2.65 3.78
CA SER A 190 17.13 3.89 4.05
C SER A 190 16.82 4.97 3.02
N GLY A 191 16.43 6.15 3.49
CA GLY A 191 16.12 7.31 2.65
C GLY A 191 14.70 7.36 2.08
N GLN A 192 13.85 6.38 2.36
CA GLN A 192 12.45 6.36 1.90
C GLN A 192 11.45 6.84 2.96
N GLN A 193 11.90 6.99 4.21
CA GLN A 193 11.03 7.43 5.30
C GLN A 193 10.72 8.92 5.22
N PRO A 194 9.51 9.34 5.61
CA PRO A 194 9.22 10.74 5.87
C PRO A 194 9.96 11.20 7.13
N GLY A 195 10.59 12.38 7.07
CA GLY A 195 11.32 12.93 8.22
C GLY A 195 12.67 12.26 8.48
N THR A 196 13.04 12.12 9.76
CA THR A 196 14.33 11.55 10.18
C THR A 196 14.36 10.02 10.07
N ALA A 197 15.56 9.44 9.93
CA ALA A 197 15.72 7.99 9.88
C ALA A 197 15.11 7.30 11.11
N LEU A 198 14.47 6.14 10.87
CA LEU A 198 13.97 5.28 11.96
C LEU A 198 15.14 4.63 12.70
N THR A 199 14.99 4.46 14.00
CA THR A 199 15.82 3.54 14.79
C THR A 199 15.34 2.10 14.59
N ALA A 200 16.10 1.13 15.10
CA ALA A 200 15.71 -0.29 15.03
C ALA A 200 14.39 -0.60 15.76
N ASP A 201 14.08 0.20 16.78
CA ASP A 201 12.89 0.03 17.61
C ASP A 201 11.70 0.89 17.14
N GLU A 202 11.73 1.40 15.92
CA GLU A 202 10.67 2.24 15.40
C GLU A 202 10.09 1.68 14.10
N GLY A 203 8.85 2.07 13.81
CA GLY A 203 8.15 1.77 12.59
C GLY A 203 7.13 2.83 12.25
N TYR A 204 6.40 2.62 11.16
CA TYR A 204 5.26 3.45 10.80
C TYR A 204 3.96 2.67 10.87
N ALA A 205 2.90 3.37 11.21
CA ALA A 205 1.53 2.95 11.00
C ALA A 205 0.79 4.03 10.21
N TRP A 206 -0.04 3.60 9.26
CA TRP A 206 -0.76 4.47 8.34
C TRP A 206 -2.24 4.18 8.40
N ALA A 207 -3.08 5.21 8.48
CA ALA A 207 -4.52 5.10 8.28
C ALA A 207 -4.87 5.59 6.88
N THR A 208 -5.65 4.81 6.14
CA THR A 208 -6.17 5.16 4.81
C THR A 208 -7.65 4.81 4.71
N GLY A 209 -8.34 5.37 3.73
CA GLY A 209 -9.58 4.78 3.24
C GLY A 209 -9.36 3.37 2.69
N PRO A 210 -10.42 2.65 2.29
CA PRO A 210 -10.28 1.33 1.71
C PRO A 210 -9.38 1.36 0.47
N VAL A 211 -8.25 0.66 0.54
CA VAL A 211 -7.34 0.50 -0.61
C VAL A 211 -7.88 -0.56 -1.55
N ARG A 212 -8.08 -0.19 -2.80
CA ARG A 212 -8.46 -1.12 -3.87
C ARG A 212 -7.24 -1.42 -4.73
N LEU A 213 -7.00 -2.69 -4.98
CA LEU A 213 -5.91 -3.18 -5.80
C LEU A 213 -6.46 -3.96 -6.98
N THR A 214 -6.20 -3.47 -8.17
CA THR A 214 -6.47 -4.16 -9.44
C THR A 214 -5.16 -4.68 -10.00
N ARG A 215 -5.16 -5.89 -10.55
CA ARG A 215 -3.96 -6.52 -11.09
C ARG A 215 -4.27 -7.34 -12.33
N ASP A 216 -3.32 -7.39 -13.26
CA ASP A 216 -3.35 -8.27 -14.43
C ASP A 216 -2.94 -9.71 -14.10
N GLU A 217 -2.91 -10.58 -15.08
CA GLU A 217 -2.29 -11.90 -14.95
C GLU A 217 -0.76 -11.80 -14.89
N VAL A 218 -0.11 -12.83 -14.32
CA VAL A 218 1.36 -12.92 -14.33
C VAL A 218 1.83 -13.29 -15.71
N GLU A 219 2.56 -12.42 -16.35
CA GLU A 219 3.27 -12.68 -17.58
C GLU A 219 4.68 -13.21 -17.25
N VAL A 220 5.09 -14.30 -17.90
CA VAL A 220 6.44 -14.84 -17.80
C VAL A 220 7.12 -14.74 -19.15
N LEU A 221 8.07 -13.83 -19.25
CA LEU A 221 8.85 -13.57 -20.44
C LEU A 221 10.17 -14.34 -20.41
N GLY A 222 10.58 -14.89 -21.56
CA GLY A 222 11.86 -15.54 -21.79
C GLY A 222 11.80 -16.97 -22.30
N PRO A 223 12.90 -17.52 -22.83
CA PRO A 223 14.07 -16.77 -23.29
C PRO A 223 13.85 -16.22 -24.71
N THR A 224 14.09 -14.96 -24.91
CA THR A 224 14.31 -14.40 -26.26
C THR A 224 15.81 -14.37 -26.54
N ALA A 225 16.20 -14.35 -27.81
CA ALA A 225 17.61 -14.32 -28.21
C ALA A 225 18.41 -13.13 -27.62
N GLN A 226 17.70 -12.08 -27.16
CA GLN A 226 18.31 -10.90 -26.52
C GLN A 226 18.62 -11.08 -25.02
N VAL A 227 18.20 -12.19 -24.42
CA VAL A 227 18.27 -12.47 -22.98
C VAL A 227 19.33 -13.54 -22.66
N ILE A 228 20.07 -14.00 -23.66
CA ILE A 228 21.15 -14.96 -23.49
C ILE A 228 22.45 -14.17 -23.38
N ASP A 229 23.06 -14.17 -22.18
CA ASP A 229 24.43 -13.71 -22.04
C ASP A 229 25.38 -14.81 -22.53
N THR A 230 25.93 -14.60 -23.71
CA THR A 230 26.84 -15.58 -24.35
C THR A 230 28.20 -15.66 -23.65
N ASN A 231 28.57 -14.69 -22.81
CA ASN A 231 29.82 -14.70 -22.05
C ASN A 231 29.73 -15.61 -20.83
N THR A 232 28.59 -15.59 -20.15
CA THR A 232 28.33 -16.38 -18.93
C THR A 232 27.50 -17.63 -19.22
N ASN A 233 26.93 -17.75 -20.43
CA ASN A 233 25.98 -18.77 -20.81
C ASN A 233 24.73 -18.79 -19.90
N ASP A 234 24.34 -17.59 -19.40
CA ASP A 234 23.16 -17.42 -18.58
C ASP A 234 21.95 -17.02 -19.42
N VAL A 235 20.81 -17.53 -19.01
CA VAL A 235 19.51 -17.19 -19.61
C VAL A 235 18.68 -16.50 -18.53
N THR A 236 18.14 -15.33 -18.83
CA THR A 236 17.29 -14.61 -17.94
C THR A 236 15.81 -14.81 -18.30
N PHE A 237 15.05 -15.16 -17.31
CA PHE A 237 13.59 -15.11 -17.32
C PHE A 237 13.12 -13.92 -16.52
N ARG A 238 11.92 -13.42 -16.83
CA ARG A 238 11.29 -12.32 -16.11
C ARG A 238 9.83 -12.63 -15.92
N ALA A 239 9.37 -12.62 -14.67
CA ALA A 239 7.95 -12.57 -14.38
C ALA A 239 7.54 -11.14 -14.07
N GLU A 240 6.41 -10.70 -14.59
CA GLU A 240 5.90 -9.36 -14.35
C GLU A 240 4.38 -9.36 -14.28
N ARG A 241 3.86 -8.31 -13.62
CA ARG A 241 2.43 -8.04 -13.51
C ARG A 241 2.21 -6.54 -13.31
N ASN A 242 1.21 -6.02 -13.98
CA ASN A 242 0.78 -4.65 -13.78
C ASN A 242 -0.25 -4.57 -12.65
N TYR A 243 -0.20 -3.46 -11.92
CA TYR A 243 -1.10 -3.13 -10.83
C TYR A 243 -1.59 -1.70 -10.98
N ILE A 244 -2.81 -1.47 -10.52
CA ILE A 244 -3.30 -0.16 -10.09
C ILE A 244 -3.75 -0.31 -8.66
N ALA A 245 -3.23 0.56 -7.79
CA ALA A 245 -3.68 0.67 -6.43
C ALA A 245 -4.22 2.07 -6.20
N TYR A 246 -5.40 2.17 -5.62
CA TYR A 246 -6.05 3.45 -5.38
C TYR A 246 -6.87 3.45 -4.09
N TRP A 247 -7.00 4.60 -3.49
CA TRP A 247 -7.77 4.84 -2.27
C TRP A 247 -8.26 6.28 -2.23
N ASP A 248 -9.20 6.59 -1.33
CA ASP A 248 -9.60 7.97 -1.08
C ASP A 248 -8.48 8.70 -0.32
N THR A 249 -7.91 9.72 -0.95
CA THR A 249 -6.80 10.51 -0.40
C THR A 249 -7.22 11.51 0.67
N ALA A 250 -8.53 11.72 0.88
CA ALA A 250 -9.04 12.53 1.99
C ALA A 250 -8.67 11.92 3.36
N LEU A 251 -8.50 10.58 3.42
CA LEU A 251 -8.00 9.91 4.59
C LEU A 251 -6.60 9.32 4.33
N LEU A 252 -5.59 10.06 4.75
CA LEU A 252 -4.22 9.55 4.84
C LEU A 252 -3.52 10.16 6.05
N ALA A 253 -3.36 9.38 7.10
CA ALA A 253 -2.66 9.79 8.31
C ALA A 253 -1.53 8.80 8.63
N GLY A 254 -0.36 9.33 9.02
CA GLY A 254 0.80 8.54 9.39
C GLY A 254 1.27 8.85 10.81
N VAL A 255 1.71 7.85 11.54
CA VAL A 255 2.36 8.00 12.84
C VAL A 255 3.63 7.14 12.89
N ARG A 256 4.64 7.66 13.56
CA ARG A 256 5.86 6.93 13.90
C ARG A 256 5.66 6.23 15.23
N VAL A 257 5.87 4.94 15.28
CA VAL A 257 5.58 4.08 16.44
C VAL A 257 6.88 3.66 17.10
N ASP A 258 7.01 3.92 18.39
CA ASP A 258 8.05 3.36 19.26
C ASP A 258 7.64 1.94 19.68
N ARG A 259 8.31 0.92 19.13
CA ARG A 259 8.05 -0.49 19.40
C ARG A 259 8.65 -0.96 20.75
N SER A 260 9.58 -0.19 21.32
CA SER A 260 10.21 -0.51 22.59
C SER A 260 9.35 -0.13 23.78
N ALA A 261 8.30 0.68 23.57
CA ALA A 261 7.35 1.03 24.62
C ALA A 261 6.69 -0.23 25.18
N THR A 262 6.74 -0.36 26.50
CA THR A 262 6.16 -1.51 27.23
C THR A 262 4.77 -1.18 27.75
N PRO A 263 3.86 -2.17 27.80
CA PRO A 263 2.51 -2.02 28.35
C PRO A 263 2.48 -1.59 29.80
#